data_3e39e9a29f1f404ce12ad0f9279b7f8a
#
_entry.id   3e39e9a29f1f404ce12ad0f9279b7f8a
#
_cell.length_a   1.000
_cell.length_b   1.000
_cell.length_c   1.000
_cell.angle_alpha   90.00
_cell.angle_beta   90.00
_cell.angle_gamma   90.00
#
_symmetry.space_group_name_H-M   'P 1'
#
loop_
_entity.id
_entity.type
_entity.pdbx_description
1 polymer ?
#
loop_
_entity_poly.entity_id
_entity_poly.type
_entity_poly.pdbx_seq_one_letter_code
_entity_poly.pdbx_strand_id
1 'polypeptide(L)' 'MKKNIPQKIEKILENLRLQRIKKGYSQEYLGEQLGLSQVAYHKIENGKTKLQVKCLLKLCMVLEIEVEALVSN' A
#
# COMPACT_ATOMS: atom_id res chain seq x y z
N MET A 1 -10.37 15.28 -12.01
CA MET A 1 -10.43 15.53 -11.03
C MET A 1 -9.81 14.62 -10.16
N LYS A 2 -9.85 14.84 -9.18
CA LYS A 2 -9.27 14.13 -8.32
C LYS A 2 -9.99 12.98 -7.96
N LYS A 3 -9.41 11.96 -7.56
CA LYS A 3 -10.09 10.83 -7.10
C LYS A 3 -10.86 11.18 -5.91
N ASN A 4 -11.86 10.42 -5.59
CA ASN A 4 -12.65 10.61 -4.40
C ASN A 4 -12.07 9.84 -3.24
N ILE A 5 -10.80 10.06 -2.98
CA ILE A 5 -10.11 9.40 -1.89
C ILE A 5 -9.88 10.40 -0.78
N PRO A 6 -10.28 10.07 0.45
CA PRO A 6 -9.98 10.97 1.56
C PRO A 6 -8.50 11.23 1.64
N GLN A 7 -8.15 12.45 2.01
CA GLN A 7 -6.77 12.86 2.07
C GLN A 7 -5.93 11.96 2.96
N LYS A 8 -6.52 11.49 4.05
CA LYS A 8 -5.80 10.62 4.97
C LYS A 8 -5.42 9.30 4.30
N ILE A 9 -6.32 8.75 3.49
CA ILE A 9 -6.02 7.50 2.79
C ILE A 9 -4.96 7.74 1.73
N GLU A 10 -5.02 8.87 1.05
CA GLU A 10 -3.98 9.20 0.08
C GLU A 10 -2.61 9.22 0.74
N LYS A 11 -2.55 9.76 1.95
CA LYS A 11 -1.29 9.83 2.67
C LYS A 11 -0.80 8.43 3.06
N ILE A 12 -1.72 7.57 3.46
CA ILE A 12 -1.36 6.19 3.78
C ILE A 12 -0.78 5.49 2.57
N LEU A 13 -1.41 5.68 1.39
CA LEU A 13 -0.93 5.04 0.18
C LEU A 13 0.44 5.59 -0.23
N GLU A 14 0.65 6.87 -0.02
CA GLU A 14 1.95 7.47 -0.31
C GLU A 14 3.01 6.89 0.62
N ASN A 15 2.70 6.77 1.90
CA ASN A 15 3.62 6.18 2.85
C ASN A 15 3.92 4.72 2.51
N LEU A 16 2.91 4.00 2.06
CA LEU A 16 3.08 2.62 1.64
C LEU A 16 4.09 2.52 0.50
N ARG A 17 3.94 3.38 -0.51
CA ARG A 17 4.84 3.38 -1.63
C ARG A 17 6.27 3.71 -1.19
N LEU A 18 6.42 4.69 -0.31
CA LEU A 18 7.73 5.06 0.19
C LEU A 18 8.39 3.92 0.95
N GLN A 19 7.63 3.22 1.78
CA GLN A 19 8.17 2.09 2.52
C GLN A 19 8.57 0.96 1.58
N ARG A 20 7.75 0.72 0.56
CA ARG A 20 8.07 -0.32 -0.41
C ARG A 20 9.39 -0.01 -1.12
N ILE A 21 9.53 1.23 -1.59
CA ILE A 21 10.73 1.63 -2.31
C ILE A 21 11.94 1.58 -1.38
N LYS A 22 11.75 2.00 -0.15
CA LYS A 22 12.83 2.01 0.83
C LYS A 22 13.35 0.60 1.08
N LYS A 23 12.47 -0.40 1.06
CA LYS A 23 12.86 -1.79 1.26
C LYS A 23 13.39 -2.41 -0.02
N GLY A 24 13.29 -1.72 -1.15
CA GLY A 24 13.76 -2.25 -2.42
C GLY A 24 12.81 -3.24 -3.04
N TYR A 25 11.53 -3.23 -2.66
CA TYR A 25 10.56 -4.18 -3.18
C TYR A 25 9.83 -3.62 -4.39
N SER A 26 9.56 -4.48 -5.36
CA SER A 26 8.77 -4.10 -6.52
C SER A 26 7.28 -4.25 -6.21
N GLN A 27 6.45 -3.63 -7.05
CA GLN A 27 5.00 -3.84 -6.92
C GLN A 27 4.66 -5.29 -7.18
N GLU A 28 5.37 -5.92 -8.11
CA GLU A 28 5.13 -7.32 -8.42
C GLU A 28 5.38 -8.18 -7.19
N TYR A 29 6.47 -7.90 -6.48
CA TYR A 29 6.79 -8.67 -5.28
C TYR A 29 5.71 -8.53 -4.21
N LEU A 30 5.28 -7.30 -3.94
CA LEU A 30 4.24 -7.11 -2.94
C LEU A 30 2.92 -7.72 -3.38
N GLY A 31 2.64 -7.65 -4.69
CA GLY A 31 1.45 -8.32 -5.20
C GLY A 31 1.50 -9.81 -4.90
N GLU A 32 2.63 -10.44 -5.17
CA GLU A 32 2.78 -11.87 -4.91
C GLU A 32 2.55 -12.19 -3.44
N GLN A 33 3.07 -11.34 -2.55
CA GLN A 33 2.90 -11.57 -1.12
C GLN A 33 1.44 -11.51 -0.70
N LEU A 34 0.62 -10.79 -1.45
CA LEU A 34 -0.80 -10.68 -1.17
C LEU A 34 -1.66 -11.62 -2.01
N GLY A 35 -1.02 -12.41 -2.88
CA GLY A 35 -1.78 -13.27 -3.77
C GLY A 35 -2.43 -12.50 -4.91
N LEU A 36 -1.84 -11.39 -5.32
CA LEU A 36 -2.40 -10.54 -6.35
C LEU A 36 -1.43 -10.40 -7.52
N SER A 37 -1.98 -10.07 -8.69
CA SER A 37 -1.13 -9.73 -9.82
C SER A 37 -0.53 -8.35 -9.58
N GLN A 38 0.51 -8.02 -10.36
CA GLN A 38 1.11 -6.70 -10.27
C GLN A 38 0.09 -5.62 -10.59
N VAL A 39 -0.75 -5.86 -11.60
CA VAL A 39 -1.75 -4.88 -11.99
C VAL A 39 -2.73 -4.63 -10.85
N ALA A 40 -3.19 -5.70 -10.20
CA ALA A 40 -4.13 -5.56 -9.09
C ALA A 40 -3.49 -4.80 -7.93
N TYR A 41 -2.25 -5.11 -7.63
CA TYR A 41 -1.56 -4.42 -6.54
C TYR A 41 -1.35 -2.94 -6.90
N HIS A 42 -0.98 -2.68 -8.15
CA HIS A 42 -0.78 -1.31 -8.62
C HIS A 42 -2.03 -0.46 -8.40
N LYS A 43 -3.20 -1.04 -8.67
CA LYS A 43 -4.46 -0.33 -8.48
C LYS A 43 -4.70 -0.01 -7.00
N ILE A 44 -4.29 -0.90 -6.12
CA ILE A 44 -4.43 -0.64 -4.68
C ILE A 44 -3.52 0.51 -4.28
N GLU A 45 -2.28 0.48 -4.70
CA GLU A 45 -1.31 1.49 -4.30
C GLU A 45 -1.68 2.86 -4.86
N ASN A 46 -2.36 2.89 -5.99
CA ASN A 46 -2.78 4.14 -6.60
C ASN A 46 -4.19 4.58 -6.21
N GLY A 47 -4.82 3.86 -5.30
CA GLY A 47 -6.11 4.28 -4.78
C GLY A 47 -7.27 3.97 -5.69
N LYS A 48 -7.07 3.20 -6.76
CA LYS A 48 -8.16 2.83 -7.65
C LYS A 48 -8.97 1.67 -7.11
N THR A 49 -8.38 0.86 -6.25
CA THR A 49 -9.04 -0.22 -5.57
C THR A 49 -8.88 0.03 -4.08
N LYS A 50 -9.93 -0.22 -3.31
CA LYS A 50 -9.89 0.02 -1.88
C LYS A 50 -8.83 -0.81 -1.19
N LEU A 51 -8.12 -0.18 -0.26
CA LEU A 51 -7.16 -0.87 0.57
C LEU A 51 -7.90 -1.39 1.80
N GLN A 52 -8.11 -2.69 1.84
CA GLN A 52 -8.80 -3.29 2.97
C GLN A 52 -7.87 -3.44 4.15
N VAL A 53 -8.45 -3.44 5.35
CA VAL A 53 -7.64 -3.53 6.57
C VAL A 53 -6.80 -4.80 6.60
N LYS A 54 -7.38 -5.91 6.16
CA LYS A 54 -6.65 -7.17 6.13
C LYS A 54 -5.41 -7.05 5.25
N CYS A 55 -5.55 -6.41 4.12
CA CYS A 55 -4.45 -6.21 3.19
C CYS A 55 -3.40 -5.28 3.79
N LEU A 56 -3.86 -4.22 4.44
CA LEU A 56 -2.95 -3.28 5.08
C LEU A 56 -2.09 -3.96 6.14
N LEU A 57 -2.72 -4.80 6.97
CA LEU A 57 -1.98 -5.49 8.02
C LEU A 57 -0.97 -6.46 7.44
N LYS A 58 -1.34 -7.16 6.37
CA LYS A 58 -0.41 -8.08 5.74
C LYS A 58 0.77 -7.33 5.13
N LEU A 59 0.50 -6.17 4.54
CA LEU A 59 1.57 -5.36 4.00
C LEU A 59 2.54 -4.91 5.09
N CYS A 60 2.01 -4.54 6.24
CA CYS A 60 2.86 -4.16 7.36
C CYS A 60 3.76 -5.32 7.78
N MET A 61 3.23 -6.53 7.77
CA MET A 61 4.03 -7.70 8.11
C MET A 61 5.14 -7.91 7.09
N VAL A 62 4.80 -7.85 5.81
CA VAL A 62 5.79 -8.06 4.76
C VAL A 62 6.87 -6.99 4.80
N LEU A 63 6.47 -5.75 5.02
CA LEU A 63 7.41 -4.63 5.08
C LEU A 63 8.13 -4.54 6.42
N GLU A 64 7.68 -5.31 7.39
CA GLU A 64 8.28 -5.31 8.74
C GLU A 64 8.23 -3.92 9.35
N ILE A 65 7.06 -3.31 9.28
CA ILE A 65 6.84 -1.98 9.87
C ILE A 65 5.60 -2.03 10.75
N GLU A 66 5.51 -1.07 11.65
CA GLU A 66 4.31 -0.91 12.44
C GLU A 66 3.29 -0.13 11.64
N VAL A 67 2.01 -0.33 11.95
CA VAL A 67 0.95 0.39 11.26
C VAL A 67 1.17 1.90 11.34
N GLU A 68 1.71 2.37 12.44
CA GLU A 68 1.95 3.78 12.63
C GLU A 68 2.83 4.38 11.53
N ALA A 69 3.74 3.57 10.97
CA ALA A 69 4.60 4.06 9.91
C ALA A 69 3.81 4.44 8.67
N LEU A 70 2.61 3.87 8.51
CA LEU A 70 1.79 4.19 7.35
C LEU A 70 0.76 5.27 7.64
N VAL A 71 0.23 5.29 8.87
CA VAL A 71 -0.87 6.20 9.15
C VAL A 71 -0.44 7.55 9.73
N SER A 72 0.80 7.67 10.18
CA SER A 72 1.23 8.95 10.72
C SER A 72 1.71 9.86 9.61
N ASN A 73 1.71 11.15 9.88
CA ASN A 73 2.11 12.14 8.87
C ASN A 73 3.63 12.31 8.78
#